data_ed8870cefdf7c4bd238f67143faf1aab
#
_entry.id   ed8870cefdf7c4bd238f67143faf1aab
#
_cell.length_a   1.000
_cell.length_b   1.000
_cell.length_c   1.000
_cell.angle_alpha   90.00
_cell.angle_beta   90.00
_cell.angle_gamma   90.00
#
_symmetry.space_group_name_H-M   'P 1'
#
loop_
_entity.id
_entity.type
_entity.pdbx_description
1 polymer ?
#
loop_
_entity_poly.entity_id
_entity_poly.type
_entity_poly.pdbx_seq_one_letter_code
_entity_poly.pdbx_strand_id
1 'polypeptide(L)'
;ACSLRRQGIKPGETALVQLGNVAELYITFFALLKLGVAPVLALFSHQRSELNAYASQIEPALLIADRQHGLFSGDDFLNTFVAEHSSIRVVQLHNDSGEHNLQDAINHPAEDFTATPSPADEVAYFQLSGGTTGTPKLIPRTHNDYYYSVRRSVEICQFTQQTRYLCAIPA
;
A
#
# COMPACT_ATOMS: atom_id res chain seq x y z
N ALA A 1 -5.56 10.32 1.72
CA ALA A 1 -6.91 9.79 2.01
C ALA A 1 -8.00 10.53 1.23
N CYS A 2 -8.16 11.86 1.40
CA CYS A 2 -9.24 12.64 0.73
C CYS A 2 -9.30 12.42 -0.78
N SER A 3 -8.16 12.53 -1.46
CA SER A 3 -8.09 12.36 -2.92
C SER A 3 -8.55 10.96 -3.36
N LEU A 4 -8.11 9.89 -2.69
CA LEU A 4 -8.52 8.52 -3.00
C LEU A 4 -10.02 8.29 -2.75
N ARG A 5 -10.57 8.87 -1.67
CA ARG A 5 -12.02 8.83 -1.41
C ARG A 5 -12.82 9.51 -2.53
N ARG A 6 -12.38 10.66 -3.03
CA ARG A 6 -13.01 11.34 -4.17
C ARG A 6 -12.97 10.52 -5.45
N GLN A 7 -11.90 9.77 -5.65
CA GLN A 7 -11.79 8.81 -6.76
C GLN A 7 -12.68 7.58 -6.57
N GLY A 8 -13.46 7.52 -5.48
CA GLY A 8 -14.45 6.47 -5.22
C GLY A 8 -13.87 5.20 -4.58
N ILE A 9 -12.67 5.26 -3.99
CA ILE A 9 -12.14 4.16 -3.16
C ILE A 9 -12.95 4.08 -1.87
N LYS A 10 -13.39 2.87 -1.50
CA LYS A 10 -14.32 2.61 -0.41
C LYS A 10 -13.68 1.81 0.71
N PRO A 11 -14.17 1.94 1.96
CA PRO A 11 -13.80 1.04 3.05
C PRO A 11 -14.09 -0.43 2.71
N GLY A 12 -13.25 -1.32 3.20
CA GLY A 12 -13.34 -2.76 2.95
C GLY A 12 -12.72 -3.22 1.62
N GLU A 13 -12.33 -2.27 0.75
CA GLU A 13 -11.57 -2.60 -0.46
C GLU A 13 -10.11 -2.91 -0.13
N THR A 14 -9.40 -3.46 -1.11
CA THR A 14 -7.97 -3.75 -1.03
C THR A 14 -7.18 -2.89 -2.00
N ALA A 15 -5.90 -2.69 -1.72
CA ALA A 15 -4.99 -1.97 -2.60
C ALA A 15 -3.68 -2.74 -2.80
N LEU A 16 -3.15 -2.71 -4.01
CA LEU A 16 -1.80 -3.18 -4.30
C LEU A 16 -0.87 -1.96 -4.41
N VAL A 17 0.20 -1.93 -3.62
CA VAL A 17 1.14 -0.81 -3.55
C VAL A 17 2.53 -1.30 -3.88
N GLN A 18 3.16 -0.70 -4.90
CA GLN A 18 4.57 -0.94 -5.23
C GLN A 18 5.30 0.39 -5.39
N LEU A 19 5.87 0.85 -4.31
CA LEU A 19 6.70 2.04 -4.23
C LEU A 19 8.07 1.67 -3.66
N GLY A 20 9.08 2.47 -3.99
CA GLY A 20 10.38 2.37 -3.36
C GLY A 20 10.36 2.80 -1.89
N ASN A 21 11.52 2.74 -1.23
CA ASN A 21 11.65 3.20 0.16
C ASN A 21 11.70 4.75 0.21
N VAL A 22 10.55 5.35 -0.02
CA VAL A 22 10.32 6.82 -0.10
C VAL A 22 9.24 7.25 0.88
N ALA A 23 9.18 8.53 1.21
CA ALA A 23 8.20 9.08 2.15
C ALA A 23 6.76 8.81 1.70
N GLU A 24 6.51 8.83 0.40
CA GLU A 24 5.21 8.59 -0.22
C GLU A 24 4.65 7.19 0.09
N LEU A 25 5.52 6.17 0.29
CA LEU A 25 5.09 4.84 0.74
C LEU A 25 4.39 4.91 2.09
N TYR A 26 5.01 5.57 3.07
CA TYR A 26 4.45 5.69 4.42
C TYR A 26 3.18 6.54 4.44
N ILE A 27 3.17 7.65 3.70
CA ILE A 27 1.98 8.51 3.56
C ILE A 27 0.83 7.72 2.96
N THR A 28 1.11 6.94 1.92
CA THR A 28 0.13 6.08 1.24
C THR A 28 -0.40 5.01 2.18
N PHE A 29 0.48 4.30 2.87
CA PHE A 29 0.09 3.26 3.84
C PHE A 29 -0.89 3.80 4.88
N PHE A 30 -0.54 4.88 5.57
CA PHE A 30 -1.43 5.46 6.58
C PHE A 30 -2.70 6.08 6.00
N ALA A 31 -2.65 6.58 4.76
CA ALA A 31 -3.84 7.08 4.08
C ALA A 31 -4.84 5.96 3.78
N LEU A 32 -4.36 4.78 3.36
CA LEU A 32 -5.18 3.60 3.10
C LEU A 32 -5.79 3.06 4.40
N LEU A 33 -5.00 2.95 5.48
CA LEU A 33 -5.54 2.57 6.79
C LEU A 33 -6.64 3.53 7.27
N LYS A 34 -6.46 4.84 7.10
CA LYS A 34 -7.49 5.84 7.43
C LYS A 34 -8.76 5.72 6.60
N LEU A 35 -8.66 5.16 5.40
CA LEU A 35 -9.81 4.88 4.53
C LEU A 35 -10.52 3.58 4.87
N GLY A 36 -9.91 2.71 5.67
CA GLY A 36 -10.37 1.34 5.89
C GLY A 36 -10.09 0.44 4.69
N VAL A 37 -9.01 0.69 3.96
CA VAL A 37 -8.55 -0.08 2.80
C VAL A 37 -7.32 -0.88 3.18
N ALA A 38 -7.34 -2.19 2.95
CA ALA A 38 -6.24 -3.07 3.32
C ALA A 38 -5.19 -3.17 2.19
N PRO A 39 -3.97 -2.61 2.35
CA PRO A 39 -2.92 -2.70 1.35
C PRO A 39 -2.14 -4.02 1.40
N VAL A 40 -1.69 -4.48 0.23
CA VAL A 40 -0.52 -5.33 0.05
C VAL A 40 0.64 -4.44 -0.36
N LEU A 41 1.72 -4.44 0.42
CA LEU A 41 2.95 -3.71 0.10
C LEU A 41 3.88 -4.64 -0.67
N ALA A 42 3.85 -4.58 -2.00
CA ALA A 42 4.75 -5.35 -2.84
C ALA A 42 6.18 -4.78 -2.77
N LEU A 43 7.18 -5.65 -2.69
CA LEU A 43 8.56 -5.21 -2.72
C LEU A 43 8.88 -4.51 -4.05
N PHE A 44 9.73 -3.50 -4.01
CA PHE A 44 10.14 -2.78 -5.22
C PHE A 44 10.85 -3.68 -6.24
N SER A 45 11.42 -4.80 -5.80
CA SER A 45 12.05 -5.81 -6.66
C SER A 45 11.07 -6.78 -7.33
N HIS A 46 9.79 -6.82 -6.90
CA HIS A 46 8.80 -7.72 -7.47
C HIS A 46 8.48 -7.34 -8.92
N GLN A 47 8.16 -8.36 -9.72
CA GLN A 47 7.91 -8.24 -11.13
C GLN A 47 6.47 -8.68 -11.47
N ARG A 48 6.19 -8.84 -12.75
CA ARG A 48 4.87 -9.18 -13.29
C ARG A 48 4.22 -10.39 -12.60
N SER A 49 4.98 -11.45 -12.36
CA SER A 49 4.45 -12.70 -11.77
C SER A 49 3.90 -12.50 -10.36
N GLU A 50 4.66 -11.77 -9.53
CA GLU A 50 4.25 -11.51 -8.15
C GLU A 50 3.03 -10.59 -8.10
N LEU A 51 3.03 -9.50 -8.89
CA LEU A 51 1.92 -8.55 -8.89
C LEU A 51 0.62 -9.19 -9.38
N ASN A 52 0.67 -9.98 -10.45
CA ASN A 52 -0.50 -10.70 -10.93
C ASN A 52 -1.02 -11.72 -9.89
N ALA A 53 -0.10 -12.40 -9.21
CA ALA A 53 -0.48 -13.36 -8.18
C ALA A 53 -1.11 -12.68 -6.94
N TYR A 54 -0.62 -11.51 -6.55
CA TYR A 54 -1.27 -10.72 -5.48
C TYR A 54 -2.64 -10.24 -5.93
N ALA A 55 -2.73 -9.64 -7.11
CA ALA A 55 -3.99 -9.13 -7.63
C ALA A 55 -5.06 -10.23 -7.74
N SER A 56 -4.68 -11.44 -8.16
CA SER A 56 -5.60 -12.59 -8.20
C SER A 56 -6.09 -13.05 -6.82
N GLN A 57 -5.33 -12.76 -5.75
CA GLN A 57 -5.71 -13.16 -4.39
C GLN A 57 -6.60 -12.13 -3.69
N ILE A 58 -6.40 -10.83 -3.97
CA ILE A 58 -7.09 -9.75 -3.23
C ILE A 58 -8.05 -8.94 -4.09
N GLU A 59 -8.06 -9.14 -5.40
CA GLU A 59 -8.92 -8.37 -6.36
C GLU A 59 -8.87 -6.86 -6.05
N PRO A 60 -7.71 -6.19 -6.17
CA PRO A 60 -7.53 -4.85 -5.66
C PRO A 60 -8.37 -3.83 -6.41
N ALA A 61 -9.00 -2.91 -5.68
CA ALA A 61 -9.70 -1.77 -6.25
C ALA A 61 -8.73 -0.64 -6.67
N LEU A 62 -7.48 -0.68 -6.18
CA LEU A 62 -6.48 0.36 -6.39
C LEU A 62 -5.10 -0.25 -6.58
N LEU A 63 -4.38 0.20 -7.60
CA LEU A 63 -2.94 0.02 -7.77
C LEU A 63 -2.24 1.36 -7.55
N ILE A 64 -1.27 1.39 -6.63
CA ILE A 64 -0.36 2.52 -6.47
C ILE A 64 1.04 2.05 -6.84
N ALA A 65 1.65 2.68 -7.84
CA ALA A 65 2.93 2.26 -8.40
C ALA A 65 3.87 3.45 -8.65
N ASP A 66 5.15 3.16 -8.84
CA ASP A 66 6.14 4.16 -9.24
C ASP A 66 6.41 4.03 -10.75
N ARG A 67 6.18 5.09 -11.50
CA ARG A 67 6.44 5.09 -12.96
C ARG A 67 7.93 4.95 -13.30
N GLN A 68 8.82 5.24 -12.37
CA GLN A 68 10.27 5.01 -12.56
C GLN A 68 10.67 3.53 -12.38
N HIS A 69 9.80 2.69 -11.84
CA HIS A 69 10.05 1.25 -11.82
C HIS A 69 9.96 0.67 -13.22
N GLY A 70 10.91 -0.22 -13.60
CA GLY A 70 11.00 -0.77 -14.95
C GLY A 70 9.73 -1.45 -15.48
N LEU A 71 8.91 -2.00 -14.58
CA LEU A 71 7.63 -2.61 -14.94
C LEU A 71 6.56 -1.59 -15.37
N PHE A 72 6.64 -0.35 -14.89
CA PHE A 72 5.66 0.72 -15.12
C PHE A 72 6.21 1.89 -15.95
N SER A 73 7.47 1.81 -16.38
CA SER A 73 8.09 2.84 -17.21
C SER A 73 7.54 2.88 -18.63
N GLY A 74 7.00 1.73 -19.10
CA GLY A 74 6.20 1.62 -20.33
C GLY A 74 4.76 1.24 -20.00
N ASP A 75 3.87 1.40 -20.96
CA ASP A 75 2.43 1.19 -20.74
C ASP A 75 1.99 -0.29 -20.91
N ASP A 76 2.83 -1.16 -21.48
CA ASP A 76 2.45 -2.54 -21.85
C ASP A 76 1.95 -3.38 -20.68
N PHE A 77 2.70 -3.38 -19.56
CA PHE A 77 2.27 -4.14 -18.37
C PHE A 77 1.01 -3.55 -17.78
N LEU A 78 0.97 -2.22 -17.61
CA LEU A 78 -0.14 -1.54 -16.99
C LEU A 78 -1.43 -1.73 -17.78
N ASN A 79 -1.38 -1.59 -19.10
CA ASN A 79 -2.54 -1.82 -19.98
C ASN A 79 -3.08 -3.24 -19.87
N THR A 80 -2.19 -4.25 -19.86
CA THR A 80 -2.60 -5.65 -19.68
C THR A 80 -3.21 -5.86 -18.29
N PHE A 81 -2.56 -5.34 -17.25
CA PHE A 81 -3.00 -5.49 -15.88
C PHE A 81 -4.38 -4.85 -15.63
N VAL A 82 -4.61 -3.65 -16.15
CA VAL A 82 -5.91 -2.96 -16.06
C VAL A 82 -6.99 -3.68 -16.88
N ALA A 83 -6.63 -4.25 -18.03
CA ALA A 83 -7.58 -5.03 -18.83
C ALA A 83 -8.03 -6.32 -18.12
N GLU A 84 -7.12 -6.98 -17.40
CA GLU A 84 -7.42 -8.17 -16.59
C GLU A 84 -8.19 -7.84 -15.30
N HIS A 85 -8.02 -6.61 -14.76
CA HIS A 85 -8.63 -6.13 -13.52
C HIS A 85 -9.45 -4.86 -13.81
N SER A 86 -10.52 -4.97 -14.57
CA SER A 86 -11.27 -3.86 -15.18
C SER A 86 -11.84 -2.81 -14.21
N SER A 87 -11.95 -3.11 -12.92
CA SER A 87 -12.43 -2.19 -11.88
C SER A 87 -11.29 -1.46 -11.15
N ILE A 88 -10.02 -1.80 -11.44
CA ILE A 88 -8.89 -1.24 -10.72
C ILE A 88 -8.62 0.22 -11.12
N ARG A 89 -8.43 1.07 -10.14
CA ARG A 89 -7.90 2.43 -10.35
C ARG A 89 -6.39 2.42 -10.23
N VAL A 90 -5.74 3.27 -11.00
CA VAL A 90 -4.27 3.38 -10.99
C VAL A 90 -3.87 4.78 -10.61
N VAL A 91 -2.99 4.89 -9.61
CA VAL A 91 -2.34 6.15 -9.20
C VAL A 91 -0.84 5.91 -9.19
N GLN A 92 -0.08 6.80 -9.80
CA GLN A 92 1.36 6.60 -9.96
C GLN A 92 2.15 7.77 -9.38
N LEU A 93 3.24 7.44 -8.69
CA LEU A 93 4.32 8.38 -8.39
C LEU A 93 5.11 8.66 -9.68
N HIS A 94 5.65 9.85 -9.83
CA HIS A 94 6.38 10.30 -11.02
C HIS A 94 5.57 10.21 -12.34
N ASN A 95 4.26 10.36 -12.26
CA ASN A 95 3.39 10.47 -13.43
C ASN A 95 3.19 11.94 -13.82
N ASP A 96 2.55 12.19 -14.95
CA ASP A 96 2.08 13.52 -15.31
C ASP A 96 1.06 14.04 -14.28
N SER A 97 0.96 15.37 -14.13
CA SER A 97 0.04 15.97 -13.17
C SER A 97 -1.42 15.57 -13.42
N GLY A 98 -2.21 15.46 -12.35
CA GLY A 98 -3.63 15.15 -12.42
C GLY A 98 -4.09 14.07 -11.44
N GLU A 99 -5.29 13.55 -11.64
CA GLU A 99 -5.94 12.60 -10.71
C GLU A 99 -5.15 11.31 -10.50
N HIS A 100 -4.39 10.89 -11.50
CA HIS A 100 -3.57 9.69 -11.46
C HIS A 100 -2.15 9.93 -10.92
N ASN A 101 -1.82 11.16 -10.52
CA ASN A 101 -0.53 11.50 -9.93
C ASN A 101 -0.59 11.41 -8.42
N LEU A 102 0.26 10.56 -7.83
CA LEU A 102 0.31 10.37 -6.38
C LEU A 102 0.80 11.62 -5.65
N GLN A 103 1.76 12.37 -6.22
CA GLN A 103 2.28 13.59 -5.61
C GLN A 103 1.21 14.68 -5.53
N ASP A 104 0.40 14.82 -6.57
CA ASP A 104 -0.74 15.75 -6.56
C ASP A 104 -1.80 15.31 -5.56
N ALA A 105 -2.05 14.00 -5.44
CA ALA A 105 -2.96 13.44 -4.45
C ALA A 105 -2.49 13.67 -3.01
N ILE A 106 -1.18 13.65 -2.75
CA ILE A 106 -0.57 13.93 -1.45
C ILE A 106 -0.62 15.42 -1.12
N ASN A 107 -0.30 16.27 -2.08
CA ASN A 107 -0.25 17.73 -1.92
C ASN A 107 -1.63 18.40 -1.95
N HIS A 108 -2.68 17.65 -2.26
CA HIS A 108 -4.03 18.18 -2.26
C HIS A 108 -4.40 18.70 -0.86
N PRO A 109 -4.99 19.90 -0.75
CA PRO A 109 -5.40 20.44 0.55
C PRO A 109 -6.21 19.41 1.33
N ALA A 110 -5.82 19.19 2.59
CA ALA A 110 -6.58 18.34 3.48
C ALA A 110 -7.88 19.08 3.82
N GLU A 111 -9.01 18.55 3.39
CA GLU A 111 -10.31 18.91 3.94
C GLU A 111 -10.47 18.21 5.28
N ASP A 112 -11.52 18.58 6.03
CA ASP A 112 -11.88 17.90 7.27
C ASP A 112 -12.18 16.41 6.99
N PHE A 113 -11.13 15.61 7.03
CA PHE A 113 -11.19 14.18 6.77
C PHE A 113 -11.41 13.43 8.07
N THR A 114 -12.58 12.84 8.21
CA THR A 114 -12.84 11.87 9.26
C THR A 114 -12.40 10.49 8.78
N ALA A 115 -11.50 9.86 9.54
CA ALA A 115 -11.08 8.49 9.28
C ALA A 115 -12.29 7.54 9.37
N THR A 116 -12.31 6.54 8.51
CA THR A 116 -13.31 5.49 8.59
C THR A 116 -13.01 4.60 9.81
N PRO A 117 -13.96 4.43 10.73
CA PRO A 117 -13.78 3.45 11.80
C PRO A 117 -13.60 2.05 11.21
N SER A 118 -12.52 1.38 11.60
CA SER A 118 -12.31 -0.03 11.26
C SER A 118 -12.29 -0.83 12.56
N PRO A 119 -13.03 -1.94 12.67
CA PRO A 119 -12.94 -2.83 13.81
C PRO A 119 -11.51 -3.29 14.03
N ALA A 120 -11.11 -3.40 15.29
CA ALA A 120 -9.73 -3.69 15.65
C ALA A 120 -9.27 -5.10 15.27
N ASP A 121 -10.21 -6.00 15.03
CA ASP A 121 -10.04 -7.39 14.60
C ASP A 121 -10.18 -7.58 13.08
N GLU A 122 -10.49 -6.53 12.33
CA GLU A 122 -10.44 -6.55 10.86
C GLU A 122 -9.00 -6.48 10.33
N VAL A 123 -8.84 -6.95 9.09
CA VAL A 123 -7.55 -6.92 8.40
C VAL A 123 -7.14 -5.48 8.11
N ALA A 124 -6.02 -5.08 8.70
CA ALA A 124 -5.43 -3.75 8.47
C ALA A 124 -4.60 -3.73 7.19
N TYR A 125 -3.80 -4.77 6.95
CA TYR A 125 -2.96 -4.91 5.77
C TYR A 125 -2.51 -6.37 5.59
N PHE A 126 -1.89 -6.66 4.45
CA PHE A 126 -1.30 -7.97 4.18
C PHE A 126 0.22 -7.88 4.20
N GLN A 127 0.83 -8.71 5.01
CA GLN A 127 2.27 -8.90 5.05
C GLN A 127 2.68 -10.02 4.08
N LEU A 128 3.83 -9.88 3.45
CA LEU A 128 4.35 -10.90 2.54
C LEU A 128 5.13 -11.95 3.32
N SER A 129 4.92 -13.23 3.00
CA SER A 129 5.76 -14.29 3.54
C SER A 129 7.12 -14.30 2.84
N GLY A 130 8.19 -14.58 3.58
CA GLY A 130 9.54 -14.75 3.05
C GLY A 130 9.76 -16.10 2.35
N GLY A 131 8.79 -16.60 1.57
CA GLY A 131 8.89 -17.90 0.89
C GLY A 131 10.03 -17.95 -0.13
N THR A 132 10.92 -18.93 -0.01
CA THR A 132 12.04 -19.15 -0.95
C THR A 132 11.62 -19.92 -2.21
N THR A 133 10.43 -20.48 -2.26
CA THR A 133 9.93 -21.35 -3.32
C THR A 133 8.49 -20.98 -3.71
N GLY A 134 8.34 -20.17 -4.76
CA GLY A 134 7.03 -19.85 -5.34
C GLY A 134 6.53 -18.44 -4.99
N THR A 135 5.27 -18.18 -5.33
CA THR A 135 4.61 -16.90 -5.04
C THR A 135 4.51 -16.64 -3.54
N PRO A 136 4.94 -15.47 -3.03
CA PRO A 136 4.79 -15.14 -1.64
C PRO A 136 3.33 -15.23 -1.19
N LYS A 137 3.10 -15.78 0.00
CA LYS A 137 1.76 -15.84 0.58
C LYS A 137 1.43 -14.50 1.23
N LEU A 138 0.18 -14.09 1.10
CA LEU A 138 -0.36 -12.92 1.79
C LEU A 138 -0.79 -13.33 3.20
N ILE A 139 -0.21 -12.69 4.20
CA ILE A 139 -0.50 -12.93 5.62
C ILE A 139 -1.35 -11.76 6.11
N PRO A 140 -2.66 -11.97 6.36
CA PRO A 140 -3.50 -10.90 6.89
C PRO A 140 -3.07 -10.54 8.32
N ARG A 141 -2.93 -9.25 8.58
CA ARG A 141 -2.61 -8.69 9.90
C ARG A 141 -3.75 -7.77 10.33
N THR A 142 -4.33 -8.05 11.49
CA THR A 142 -5.35 -7.17 12.05
C THR A 142 -4.74 -5.94 12.73
N HIS A 143 -5.54 -4.91 12.97
CA HIS A 143 -5.10 -3.74 13.71
C HIS A 143 -4.59 -4.11 15.11
N ASN A 144 -5.33 -4.98 15.83
CA ASN A 144 -4.95 -5.43 17.18
C ASN A 144 -3.66 -6.23 17.18
N ASP A 145 -3.52 -7.20 16.28
CA ASP A 145 -2.36 -8.06 16.19
C ASP A 145 -1.09 -7.25 15.92
N TYR A 146 -1.15 -6.34 14.97
CA TYR A 146 0.02 -5.52 14.63
C TYR A 146 0.34 -4.50 15.70
N TYR A 147 -0.67 -3.86 16.28
CA TYR A 147 -0.48 -2.94 17.40
C TYR A 147 0.15 -3.64 18.62
N TYR A 148 -0.30 -4.86 18.92
CA TYR A 148 0.32 -5.68 19.98
C TYR A 148 1.79 -5.95 19.67
N SER A 149 2.12 -6.36 18.44
CA SER A 149 3.51 -6.62 18.01
C SER A 149 4.39 -5.39 18.15
N VAL A 150 3.90 -4.23 17.74
CA VAL A 150 4.62 -2.94 17.89
C VAL A 150 4.87 -2.62 19.37
N ARG A 151 3.85 -2.73 20.21
CA ARG A 151 3.99 -2.48 21.66
C ARG A 151 5.01 -3.40 22.30
N ARG A 152 4.97 -4.69 21.99
CA ARG A 152 5.93 -5.68 22.51
C ARG A 152 7.35 -5.39 22.04
N SER A 153 7.52 -5.01 20.80
CA SER A 153 8.84 -4.62 20.28
C SER A 153 9.39 -3.39 21.03
N VAL A 154 8.56 -2.38 21.27
CA VAL A 154 8.95 -1.20 22.05
C VAL A 154 9.39 -1.58 23.47
N GLU A 155 8.64 -2.44 24.16
CA GLU A 155 8.94 -2.91 25.51
C GLU A 155 10.25 -3.71 25.55
N ILE A 156 10.41 -4.70 24.67
CA ILE A 156 11.58 -5.60 24.62
C ILE A 156 12.85 -4.83 24.25
N CYS A 157 12.76 -3.93 23.27
CA CYS A 157 13.89 -3.12 22.82
C CYS A 157 14.13 -1.89 23.71
N GLN A 158 13.30 -1.66 24.72
CA GLN A 158 13.36 -0.51 25.62
C GLN A 158 13.37 0.84 24.88
N PHE A 159 12.57 0.96 23.81
CA PHE A 159 12.50 2.20 23.06
C PHE A 159 11.86 3.32 23.89
N THR A 160 12.45 4.50 23.79
CA THR A 160 12.00 5.73 24.45
C THR A 160 11.77 6.83 23.42
N GLN A 161 11.27 7.97 23.85
CA GLN A 161 11.12 9.15 22.96
C GLN A 161 12.45 9.68 22.42
N GLN A 162 13.57 9.33 23.05
CA GLN A 162 14.92 9.71 22.62
C GLN A 162 15.56 8.66 21.69
N THR A 163 14.92 7.51 21.51
CA THR A 163 15.44 6.45 20.66
C THR A 163 15.51 6.92 19.21
N ARG A 164 16.67 6.74 18.60
CA ARG A 164 16.87 6.90 17.16
C ARG A 164 16.95 5.52 16.52
N TYR A 165 16.03 5.22 15.66
CA TYR A 165 15.96 3.94 14.98
C TYR A 165 16.43 4.06 13.54
N LEU A 166 17.42 3.23 13.16
CA LEU A 166 17.88 3.10 11.78
C LEU A 166 17.26 1.86 11.16
N CYS A 167 16.41 2.04 10.15
CA CYS A 167 15.91 0.96 9.32
C CYS A 167 16.75 0.90 8.03
N ALA A 168 17.61 -0.13 7.93
CA ALA A 168 18.48 -0.32 6.76
C ALA A 168 17.92 -1.29 5.72
N ILE A 169 16.79 -1.92 6.01
CA ILE A 169 16.06 -2.81 5.11
C ILE A 169 14.93 -2.04 4.41
N PRO A 170 14.60 -2.39 3.15
CA PRO A 170 13.41 -1.84 2.50
C PRO A 170 12.15 -2.08 3.35
N ALA A 171 11.32 -1.04 3.46
CA ALA A 171 10.05 -1.09 4.18
C ALA A 171 8.97 -1.76 3.33
#